data_a461b1832793ca3fb43f43951dabde15
#
_entry.id   a461b1832793ca3fb43f43951dabde15
#
_cell.length_a   1.000
_cell.length_b   1.000
_cell.length_c   1.000
_cell.angle_alpha   90.00
_cell.angle_beta   90.00
_cell.angle_gamma   90.00
#
_symmetry.space_group_name_H-M   'P 1'
#
loop_
_entity.id
_entity.type
_entity.pdbx_description
1 polymer ?
#
loop_
_entity_poly.entity_id
_entity_poly.type
_entity_poly.pdbx_seq_one_letter_code
_entity_poly.pdbx_strand_id
1 'polypeptide(L)'
;AYSTVFGWQSILYPQGSYSLFNIPRTSLLADQYVINSQTGAWCKFTGQNVACWSLFNGDLYFGAQDGGVIYKADTGTSDNSADIDWKIRPAFSYFGSRGNQKIFSLCRPHFTTNGAPAFAIDLNLNFSNINPTNVPTTPTLSAAIWDTSKWDEGVWADEVTSQAWTTVFGIGECASPTIRGNTNSITLSFTAYDMIWQTGSSI
;
A
#
# COMPACT_ATOMS: atom_id res chain seq x y z
N ALA A 1 -29.35 -3.47 12.88
CA ALA A 1 -29.20 -4.47 11.81
C ALA A 1 -27.93 -5.31 11.94
N TYR A 2 -27.13 -5.12 13.00
CA TYR A 2 -25.84 -5.85 13.16
C TYR A 2 -25.95 -7.04 14.14
N SER A 3 -27.09 -7.33 14.66
CA SER A 3 -27.28 -8.43 15.65
C SER A 3 -27.18 -9.85 15.06
N THR A 4 -27.14 -9.96 13.74
CA THR A 4 -27.04 -11.24 13.02
C THR A 4 -25.71 -11.44 12.31
N VAL A 5 -24.77 -10.51 12.41
CA VAL A 5 -23.46 -10.60 11.76
C VAL A 5 -22.42 -10.95 12.83
N PHE A 6 -21.87 -12.14 12.70
CA PHE A 6 -20.86 -12.69 13.61
C PHE A 6 -19.45 -12.43 13.03
N GLY A 7 -18.42 -12.66 13.85
CA GLY A 7 -17.03 -12.56 13.41
C GLY A 7 -16.30 -11.31 13.89
N TRP A 8 -16.89 -10.52 14.81
CA TRP A 8 -16.17 -9.48 15.53
C TRP A 8 -15.06 -10.10 16.36
N GLN A 9 -13.83 -9.77 16.06
CA GLN A 9 -12.68 -10.35 16.74
C GLN A 9 -11.51 -9.39 16.71
N SER A 10 -10.72 -9.38 17.78
CA SER A 10 -9.39 -8.79 17.79
C SER A 10 -8.36 -9.88 18.05
N ILE A 11 -7.22 -9.80 17.37
CA ILE A 11 -6.10 -10.72 17.58
C ILE A 11 -4.79 -9.96 17.56
N LEU A 12 -3.90 -10.29 18.48
CA LEU A 12 -2.53 -9.80 18.50
C LEU A 12 -1.64 -10.82 17.77
N TYR A 13 -0.89 -10.36 16.79
CA TYR A 13 0.08 -11.18 16.06
C TYR A 13 1.50 -10.67 16.34
N PRO A 14 2.21 -11.28 17.32
CA PRO A 14 3.52 -10.77 17.73
C PRO A 14 4.60 -10.87 16.67
N GLN A 15 4.59 -11.93 15.85
CA GLN A 15 5.60 -12.13 14.78
C GLN A 15 5.50 -11.05 13.70
N GLY A 16 4.30 -10.62 13.34
CA GLY A 16 4.07 -9.51 12.41
C GLY A 16 4.13 -8.13 13.07
N SER A 17 4.30 -8.07 14.42
CA SER A 17 4.29 -6.83 15.19
C SER A 17 3.03 -5.99 14.97
N TYR A 18 1.85 -6.63 14.88
CA TYR A 18 0.59 -5.91 14.72
C TYR A 18 -0.58 -6.55 15.47
N SER A 19 -1.59 -5.73 15.72
CA SER A 19 -2.92 -6.17 16.17
C SER A 19 -3.92 -5.98 15.06
N LEU A 20 -4.79 -6.96 14.87
CA LEU A 20 -5.80 -6.98 13.82
C LEU A 20 -7.19 -6.97 14.46
N PHE A 21 -8.09 -6.15 13.90
CA PHE A 21 -9.48 -6.04 14.29
C PHE A 21 -10.35 -6.44 13.10
N ASN A 22 -11.03 -7.56 13.21
CA ASN A 22 -11.96 -8.06 12.21
C ASN A 22 -13.32 -7.43 12.42
N ILE A 23 -13.82 -6.71 11.43
CA ILE A 23 -15.10 -6.02 11.47
C ILE A 23 -16.00 -6.55 10.37
N PRO A 24 -16.96 -7.44 10.70
CA PRO A 24 -17.89 -7.93 9.70
C PRO A 24 -18.81 -6.81 9.22
N ARG A 25 -18.93 -6.67 7.90
CA ARG A 25 -19.81 -5.69 7.23
C ARG A 25 -21.13 -6.30 6.81
N THR A 26 -21.09 -7.51 6.30
CA THR A 26 -22.24 -8.31 5.91
C THR A 26 -22.00 -9.77 6.30
N SER A 27 -22.93 -10.66 6.02
CA SER A 27 -22.76 -12.09 6.24
C SER A 27 -21.62 -12.73 5.43
N LEU A 28 -21.12 -12.05 4.41
CA LEU A 28 -20.07 -12.57 3.49
C LEU A 28 -18.85 -11.66 3.38
N LEU A 29 -18.88 -10.47 3.98
CA LEU A 29 -17.81 -9.49 3.84
C LEU A 29 -17.33 -9.01 5.20
N ALA A 30 -16.03 -8.96 5.38
CA ALA A 30 -15.37 -8.37 6.53
C ALA A 30 -14.25 -7.43 6.11
N ASP A 31 -14.03 -6.39 6.89
CA ASP A 31 -12.86 -5.49 6.77
C ASP A 31 -11.95 -5.76 7.97
N GLN A 32 -10.65 -5.72 7.76
CA GLN A 32 -9.66 -5.82 8.82
C GLN A 32 -8.97 -4.48 9.00
N TYR A 33 -8.99 -3.96 10.21
CA TYR A 33 -8.19 -2.81 10.61
C TYR A 33 -6.99 -3.31 11.39
N VAL A 34 -5.82 -2.86 10.97
CA VAL A 34 -4.54 -3.36 11.49
C VAL A 34 -3.76 -2.19 12.04
N ILE A 35 -3.27 -2.31 13.26
CA ILE A 35 -2.37 -1.36 13.88
C ILE A 35 -1.01 -2.01 14.11
N ASN A 36 0.04 -1.37 13.65
CA ASN A 36 1.39 -1.78 13.99
C ASN A 36 1.67 -1.47 15.46
N SER A 37 2.07 -2.48 16.25
CA SER A 37 2.26 -2.34 17.69
C SER A 37 3.50 -1.54 18.09
N GLN A 38 4.45 -1.35 17.17
CA GLN A 38 5.69 -0.60 17.42
C GLN A 38 5.53 0.88 17.03
N THR A 39 4.94 1.14 15.87
CA THR A 39 4.82 2.50 15.32
C THR A 39 3.49 3.17 15.61
N GLY A 40 2.46 2.41 15.99
CA GLY A 40 1.09 2.90 16.15
C GLY A 40 0.38 3.24 14.82
N ALA A 41 1.00 2.94 13.69
CA ALA A 41 0.42 3.22 12.38
C ALA A 41 -0.75 2.28 12.07
N TRP A 42 -1.81 2.84 11.48
CA TRP A 42 -3.00 2.10 11.08
C TRP A 42 -3.04 1.85 9.58
N CYS A 43 -3.48 0.66 9.20
CA CYS A 43 -3.84 0.35 7.83
C CYS A 43 -5.14 -0.47 7.79
N LYS A 44 -5.66 -0.66 6.59
CA LYS A 44 -6.85 -1.46 6.34
C LYS A 44 -6.52 -2.55 5.34
N PHE A 45 -6.78 -3.80 5.70
CA PHE A 45 -6.76 -4.91 4.76
C PHE A 45 -8.17 -5.13 4.20
N THR A 46 -8.24 -5.43 2.93
CA THR A 46 -9.47 -5.68 2.19
C THR A 46 -9.34 -6.96 1.37
N GLY A 47 -10.49 -7.56 1.01
CA GLY A 47 -10.49 -8.77 0.19
C GLY A 47 -10.45 -10.07 1.00
N GLN A 48 -10.15 -10.02 2.28
CA GLN A 48 -10.15 -11.19 3.16
C GLN A 48 -11.52 -11.33 3.83
N ASN A 49 -12.34 -12.27 3.34
CA ASN A 49 -13.66 -12.54 3.90
C ASN A 49 -13.56 -13.50 5.09
N VAL A 50 -13.15 -12.97 6.21
CA VAL A 50 -12.79 -13.74 7.41
C VAL A 50 -13.98 -13.92 8.33
N ALA A 51 -14.25 -15.16 8.71
CA ALA A 51 -15.20 -15.52 9.76
C ALA A 51 -14.55 -15.49 11.16
N CYS A 52 -13.33 -16.01 11.28
CA CYS A 52 -12.58 -16.06 12.53
C CYS A 52 -11.08 -16.10 12.28
N TRP A 53 -10.33 -15.61 13.24
CA TRP A 53 -8.86 -15.64 13.27
C TRP A 53 -8.37 -16.56 14.38
N SER A 54 -7.24 -17.21 14.16
CA SER A 54 -6.56 -18.02 15.18
C SER A 54 -5.06 -18.00 14.99
N LEU A 55 -4.32 -18.08 16.08
CA LEU A 55 -2.88 -18.33 16.07
C LEU A 55 -2.64 -19.83 16.33
N PHE A 56 -1.85 -20.43 15.49
CA PHE A 56 -1.42 -21.81 15.67
C PHE A 56 0.09 -21.91 15.36
N ASN A 57 0.84 -22.43 16.32
CA ASN A 57 2.29 -22.58 16.25
C ASN A 57 3.06 -21.30 15.86
N GLY A 58 2.54 -20.12 16.29
CA GLY A 58 3.12 -18.81 15.96
C GLY A 58 2.63 -18.21 14.65
N ASP A 59 2.03 -18.96 13.77
CA ASP A 59 1.46 -18.51 12.51
C ASP A 59 0.02 -18.05 12.65
N LEU A 60 -0.39 -17.10 11.81
CA LEU A 60 -1.73 -16.56 11.76
C LEU A 60 -2.58 -17.30 10.73
N TYR A 61 -3.74 -17.78 11.14
CA TYR A 61 -4.70 -18.45 10.28
C TYR A 61 -6.07 -17.80 10.35
N PHE A 62 -6.82 -17.92 9.28
CA PHE A 62 -8.22 -17.50 9.28
C PHE A 62 -9.12 -18.51 8.56
N GLY A 63 -10.35 -18.65 9.05
CA GLY A 63 -11.41 -19.35 8.37
C GLY A 63 -12.18 -18.42 7.44
N ALA A 64 -12.37 -18.80 6.19
CA ALA A 64 -13.18 -18.03 5.25
C ALA A 64 -14.67 -18.10 5.63
N GLN A 65 -15.43 -17.04 5.34
CA GLN A 65 -16.88 -17.01 5.55
C GLN A 65 -17.64 -17.88 4.56
N ASP A 66 -17.04 -18.14 3.39
CA ASP A 66 -17.56 -18.99 2.35
C ASP A 66 -16.63 -20.18 2.08
N GLY A 67 -17.19 -21.30 1.63
CA GLY A 67 -16.42 -22.46 1.16
C GLY A 67 -15.76 -23.33 2.22
N GLY A 68 -15.79 -22.97 3.51
CA GLY A 68 -15.24 -23.81 4.60
C GLY A 68 -13.72 -24.01 4.50
N VAL A 69 -12.99 -23.05 3.96
CA VAL A 69 -11.54 -23.10 3.74
C VAL A 69 -10.82 -22.37 4.86
N ILE A 70 -9.67 -22.91 5.26
CA ILE A 70 -8.75 -22.26 6.21
C ILE A 70 -7.52 -21.80 5.42
N TYR A 71 -7.18 -20.54 5.57
CA TYR A 71 -6.00 -19.93 4.97
C TYR A 71 -4.95 -19.61 6.03
N LYS A 72 -3.70 -19.75 5.66
CA LYS A 72 -2.57 -19.19 6.41
C LYS A 72 -2.35 -17.77 5.92
N ALA A 73 -2.47 -16.80 6.82
CA ALA A 73 -2.23 -15.39 6.53
C ALA A 73 -0.76 -15.01 6.70
N ASP A 74 -0.41 -13.82 6.20
CA ASP A 74 0.92 -13.21 6.34
C ASP A 74 2.05 -14.14 5.87
N THR A 75 1.86 -14.81 4.75
CA THR A 75 2.82 -15.74 4.18
C THR A 75 2.95 -15.53 2.68
N GLY A 76 4.21 -15.53 2.21
CA GLY A 76 4.49 -15.30 0.80
C GLY A 76 4.33 -13.84 0.37
N THR A 77 4.30 -13.61 -0.94
CA THR A 77 4.27 -12.30 -1.58
C THR A 77 3.17 -12.18 -2.64
N SER A 78 2.16 -13.05 -2.56
CA SER A 78 0.96 -13.03 -3.41
C SER A 78 -0.28 -13.35 -2.57
N ASP A 79 -1.45 -12.91 -3.02
CA ASP A 79 -2.73 -13.23 -2.41
C ASP A 79 -3.30 -14.48 -3.08
N ASN A 80 -2.98 -15.65 -2.52
CA ASN A 80 -3.37 -16.96 -3.09
C ASN A 80 -3.09 -17.06 -4.61
N SER A 81 -1.87 -16.69 -5.00
CA SER A 81 -1.39 -16.58 -6.40
C SER A 81 -1.95 -15.40 -7.21
N ALA A 82 -2.85 -14.62 -6.65
CA ALA A 82 -3.30 -13.36 -7.24
C ALA A 82 -2.41 -12.18 -6.84
N ASP A 83 -2.63 -11.05 -7.50
CA ASP A 83 -1.97 -9.79 -7.17
C ASP A 83 -2.48 -9.25 -5.84
N ILE A 84 -1.58 -8.63 -5.08
CA ILE A 84 -1.92 -7.85 -3.88
C ILE A 84 -2.11 -6.41 -4.31
N ASP A 85 -3.34 -5.91 -4.28
CA ASP A 85 -3.66 -4.52 -4.51
C ASP A 85 -3.32 -3.68 -3.26
N TRP A 86 -2.64 -2.57 -3.47
CA TRP A 86 -2.26 -1.67 -2.37
C TRP A 86 -2.48 -0.20 -2.74
N LYS A 87 -2.70 0.60 -1.70
CA LYS A 87 -2.85 2.05 -1.82
C LYS A 87 -2.23 2.75 -0.62
N ILE A 88 -1.41 3.76 -0.89
CA ILE A 88 -0.76 4.59 0.10
C ILE A 88 -1.22 6.03 -0.12
N ARG A 89 -1.63 6.70 0.95
CA ARG A 89 -1.92 8.13 0.96
C ARG A 89 -1.39 8.74 2.25
N PRO A 90 -0.30 9.49 2.20
CA PRO A 90 0.21 10.26 3.33
C PRO A 90 -0.76 11.36 3.78
N ALA A 91 -0.51 11.93 4.93
CA ALA A 91 -1.25 13.11 5.38
C ALA A 91 -1.03 14.30 4.43
N PHE A 92 -2.03 15.20 4.36
CA PHE A 92 -1.87 16.45 3.62
C PHE A 92 -0.78 17.33 4.22
N SER A 93 0.09 17.83 3.38
CA SER A 93 1.17 18.74 3.75
C SER A 93 0.97 20.11 3.11
N TYR A 94 1.25 21.15 3.87
CA TYR A 94 1.31 22.53 3.39
C TYR A 94 2.70 22.92 2.87
N PHE A 95 3.65 22.00 2.86
CA PHE A 95 5.02 22.21 2.37
C PHE A 95 5.68 23.50 2.92
N GLY A 96 5.51 23.73 4.23
CA GLY A 96 6.11 24.86 4.93
C GLY A 96 5.39 26.21 4.80
N SER A 97 4.40 26.34 3.93
CA SER A 97 3.69 27.61 3.74
C SER A 97 2.18 27.41 3.68
N ARG A 98 1.47 27.86 4.69
CA ARG A 98 -0.01 27.96 4.70
C ARG A 98 -0.45 29.24 4.02
N GLY A 99 -1.61 29.20 3.35
CA GLY A 99 -2.22 30.38 2.74
C GLY A 99 -1.64 30.78 1.39
N ASN A 100 -0.56 30.14 0.93
CA ASN A 100 -0.03 30.37 -0.41
C ASN A 100 -0.41 29.21 -1.32
N GLN A 101 -0.92 29.55 -2.49
CA GLN A 101 -1.11 28.55 -3.55
C GLN A 101 0.23 28.05 -4.08
N LYS A 102 0.27 26.78 -4.39
CA LYS A 102 1.44 26.09 -4.93
C LYS A 102 1.07 25.35 -6.21
N ILE A 103 1.97 25.33 -7.15
CA ILE A 103 1.89 24.55 -8.38
C ILE A 103 2.76 23.33 -8.17
N PHE A 104 2.13 22.16 -8.08
CA PHE A 104 2.81 20.87 -7.97
C PHE A 104 3.05 20.31 -9.36
N SER A 105 4.23 19.75 -9.61
CA SER A 105 4.63 19.31 -10.96
C SER A 105 5.11 17.86 -11.02
N LEU A 106 5.91 17.41 -10.05
CA LEU A 106 6.49 16.08 -10.06
C LEU A 106 6.43 15.45 -8.67
N CYS A 107 6.22 14.14 -8.63
CA CYS A 107 6.31 13.34 -7.42
C CYS A 107 7.20 12.13 -7.68
N ARG A 108 8.01 11.76 -6.70
CA ARG A 108 8.89 10.60 -6.73
C ARG A 108 8.71 9.79 -5.45
N PRO A 109 8.10 8.60 -5.52
CA PRO A 109 8.06 7.71 -4.37
C PRO A 109 9.39 6.96 -4.21
N HIS A 110 9.75 6.68 -2.98
CA HIS A 110 10.88 5.84 -2.61
C HIS A 110 10.37 4.49 -2.14
N PHE A 111 10.61 3.48 -2.96
CA PHE A 111 10.31 2.09 -2.62
C PHE A 111 11.60 1.29 -2.49
N THR A 112 11.63 0.43 -1.50
CA THR A 112 12.59 -0.67 -1.41
C THR A 112 11.87 -1.94 -1.85
N THR A 113 12.37 -2.61 -2.88
CA THR A 113 11.70 -3.74 -3.53
C THR A 113 12.72 -4.69 -4.16
N ASN A 114 12.37 -5.96 -4.23
CA ASN A 114 13.16 -6.98 -4.94
C ASN A 114 12.70 -7.20 -6.39
N GLY A 115 11.84 -6.33 -6.92
CA GLY A 115 11.35 -6.39 -8.29
C GLY A 115 10.78 -5.06 -8.73
N ALA A 116 10.18 -4.99 -9.91
CA ALA A 116 9.59 -3.78 -10.47
C ALA A 116 8.08 -3.71 -10.15
N PRO A 117 7.62 -2.93 -9.17
CA PRO A 117 6.21 -2.81 -8.86
C PRO A 117 5.49 -1.98 -9.93
N ALA A 118 4.29 -2.40 -10.31
CA ALA A 118 3.39 -1.57 -11.10
C ALA A 118 2.66 -0.60 -10.19
N PHE A 119 2.80 0.71 -10.44
CA PHE A 119 2.09 1.72 -9.64
C PHE A 119 1.67 2.94 -10.48
N ALA A 120 0.68 3.66 -9.95
CA ALA A 120 0.25 4.96 -10.45
C ALA A 120 0.22 5.96 -9.30
N ILE A 121 0.53 7.22 -9.63
CA ILE A 121 0.48 8.32 -8.68
C ILE A 121 -0.55 9.33 -9.15
N ASP A 122 -1.35 9.84 -8.22
CA ASP A 122 -2.25 10.95 -8.43
C ASP A 122 -2.16 11.92 -7.25
N LEU A 123 -2.58 13.17 -7.46
CA LEU A 123 -2.44 14.22 -6.47
C LEU A 123 -3.80 14.66 -5.94
N ASN A 124 -3.98 14.55 -4.64
CA ASN A 124 -5.11 15.15 -3.94
C ASN A 124 -4.73 16.52 -3.42
N LEU A 125 -5.56 17.51 -3.67
CA LEU A 125 -5.36 18.91 -3.32
C LEU A 125 -6.46 19.37 -2.36
N ASN A 126 -6.10 20.27 -1.44
CA ASN A 126 -7.06 20.98 -0.57
C ASN A 126 -8.05 20.01 0.12
N PHE A 127 -7.51 18.90 0.67
CA PHE A 127 -8.29 17.85 1.35
C PHE A 127 -9.31 17.13 0.45
N SER A 128 -9.18 17.23 -0.88
CA SER A 128 -9.95 16.39 -1.79
C SER A 128 -9.61 14.91 -1.56
N ASN A 129 -10.57 14.04 -1.83
CA ASN A 129 -10.40 12.61 -1.67
C ASN A 129 -10.76 11.90 -2.98
N ILE A 130 -9.93 12.07 -3.97
CA ILE A 130 -10.09 11.48 -5.30
C ILE A 130 -9.22 10.22 -5.36
N ASN A 131 -9.78 9.14 -5.85
CA ASN A 131 -8.99 7.95 -6.14
C ASN A 131 -8.30 8.13 -7.50
N PRO A 132 -7.03 7.71 -7.62
CA PRO A 132 -6.33 7.74 -8.90
C PRO A 132 -7.12 7.00 -9.98
N THR A 133 -7.25 7.63 -11.12
CA THR A 133 -7.85 7.03 -12.33
C THR A 133 -6.78 6.45 -13.26
N ASN A 134 -5.53 6.86 -13.08
CA ASN A 134 -4.42 6.38 -13.89
C ASN A 134 -4.20 4.87 -13.70
N VAL A 135 -3.86 4.21 -14.78
CA VAL A 135 -3.49 2.80 -14.76
C VAL A 135 -2.08 2.67 -14.17
N PRO A 136 -1.85 1.71 -13.26
CA PRO A 136 -0.51 1.43 -12.78
C PRO A 136 0.43 1.11 -13.94
N THR A 137 1.62 1.72 -13.91
CA THR A 137 2.68 1.46 -14.89
C THR A 137 3.79 0.68 -14.22
N THR A 138 4.22 -0.40 -14.86
CA THR A 138 5.39 -1.14 -14.39
C THR A 138 6.64 -0.37 -14.76
N PRO A 139 7.49 0.05 -13.81
CA PRO A 139 8.77 0.64 -14.15
C PRO A 139 9.65 -0.42 -14.85
N THR A 140 10.36 0.01 -15.88
CA THR A 140 11.31 -0.86 -16.62
C THR A 140 12.63 -1.01 -15.84
N LEU A 141 12.57 -1.56 -14.65
CA LEU A 141 13.75 -1.96 -13.89
C LEU A 141 13.87 -3.48 -14.01
N SER A 142 14.75 -3.94 -14.87
CA SER A 142 15.13 -5.35 -14.89
C SER A 142 16.31 -5.55 -13.93
N ALA A 143 16.01 -6.06 -12.74
CA ALA A 143 17.08 -6.64 -11.93
C ALA A 143 17.68 -7.84 -12.68
N ALA A 144 19.00 -7.93 -12.67
CA ALA A 144 19.69 -9.05 -13.28
C ALA A 144 19.42 -10.34 -12.48
N ILE A 145 19.03 -11.39 -13.17
CA ILE A 145 18.83 -12.72 -12.58
C ILE A 145 20.13 -13.51 -12.74
N TRP A 146 20.63 -14.06 -11.66
CA TRP A 146 21.82 -14.90 -11.62
C TRP A 146 21.65 -16.10 -12.60
N ASP A 147 22.68 -16.44 -13.33
CA ASP A 147 22.67 -17.45 -14.42
C ASP A 147 21.85 -17.13 -15.69
N THR A 148 21.14 -16.01 -15.73
CA THR A 148 20.30 -15.65 -16.89
C THR A 148 20.74 -14.35 -17.53
N SER A 149 21.16 -13.38 -16.74
CA SER A 149 21.55 -12.05 -17.21
C SER A 149 23.03 -11.95 -17.51
N LYS A 150 23.38 -11.19 -18.54
CA LYS A 150 24.79 -10.95 -18.90
C LYS A 150 25.39 -9.88 -17.99
N TRP A 151 26.69 -10.01 -17.70
CA TRP A 151 27.42 -9.13 -16.79
C TRP A 151 27.43 -7.66 -17.23
N ASP A 152 27.39 -7.40 -18.52
CA ASP A 152 27.45 -6.04 -19.08
C ASP A 152 26.06 -5.41 -19.31
N GLU A 153 24.98 -6.16 -19.12
CA GLU A 153 23.60 -5.72 -19.40
C GLU A 153 22.72 -5.67 -18.15
N GLY A 154 23.11 -6.36 -17.09
CA GLY A 154 22.31 -6.52 -15.89
C GLY A 154 22.72 -5.61 -14.74
N VAL A 155 21.74 -5.02 -14.05
CA VAL A 155 21.97 -4.31 -12.78
C VAL A 155 21.90 -5.35 -11.64
N TRP A 156 23.05 -5.65 -11.07
CA TRP A 156 23.18 -6.58 -9.95
C TRP A 156 22.85 -5.88 -8.65
N ALA A 157 21.59 -5.91 -8.24
CA ALA A 157 21.16 -5.40 -6.95
C ALA A 157 20.17 -6.38 -6.33
N ASP A 158 20.42 -6.73 -5.11
CA ASP A 158 19.52 -7.58 -4.30
C ASP A 158 18.25 -6.80 -3.91
N GLU A 159 18.36 -5.48 -3.90
CA GLU A 159 17.28 -4.56 -3.53
C GLU A 159 17.29 -3.35 -4.47
N VAL A 160 16.20 -3.15 -5.20
CA VAL A 160 16.06 -2.06 -6.16
C VAL A 160 15.25 -0.93 -5.51
N THR A 161 15.86 0.24 -5.38
CA THR A 161 15.13 1.44 -5.01
C THR A 161 14.54 2.07 -6.27
N SER A 162 13.22 1.96 -6.45
CA SER A 162 12.52 2.65 -7.55
C SER A 162 12.42 4.14 -7.23
N GLN A 163 12.99 4.99 -8.09
CA GLN A 163 13.08 6.44 -7.90
C GLN A 163 12.69 7.22 -9.15
N ALA A 164 11.74 6.74 -9.93
CA ALA A 164 11.28 7.46 -11.10
C ALA A 164 10.43 8.69 -10.73
N TRP A 165 10.76 9.84 -11.31
CA TRP A 165 9.92 11.02 -11.25
C TRP A 165 8.67 10.83 -12.11
N THR A 166 7.52 11.02 -11.52
CA THR A 166 6.22 10.95 -12.20
C THR A 166 5.59 12.34 -12.22
N THR A 167 5.06 12.73 -13.36
CA THR A 167 4.32 13.99 -13.48
C THR A 167 3.02 13.90 -12.68
N VAL A 168 2.84 14.87 -11.79
CA VAL A 168 1.60 15.09 -11.04
C VAL A 168 1.30 16.59 -11.15
N PHE A 169 0.17 16.95 -11.72
CA PHE A 169 -0.15 18.36 -11.89
C PHE A 169 -1.31 18.79 -11.01
N GLY A 170 -1.14 19.93 -10.37
CA GLY A 170 -2.24 20.54 -9.62
C GLY A 170 -1.85 21.84 -8.94
N ILE A 171 -2.87 22.66 -8.65
CA ILE A 171 -2.72 23.93 -7.94
C ILE A 171 -3.54 23.89 -6.66
N GLY A 172 -2.92 24.13 -5.53
CA GLY A 172 -3.56 24.11 -4.23
C GLY A 172 -2.69 24.63 -3.11
N GLU A 173 -3.28 24.83 -1.93
CA GLU A 173 -2.56 25.26 -0.73
C GLU A 173 -1.83 24.09 -0.05
N CYS A 174 -2.45 22.93 -0.05
CA CYS A 174 -1.89 21.70 0.48
C CYS A 174 -2.11 20.54 -0.49
N ALA A 175 -1.26 19.53 -0.39
CA ALA A 175 -1.34 18.35 -1.24
C ALA A 175 -1.01 17.07 -0.47
N SER A 176 -1.55 15.96 -0.99
CA SER A 176 -1.22 14.60 -0.58
C SER A 176 -1.19 13.72 -1.82
N PRO A 177 -0.07 13.11 -2.17
CA PRO A 177 -0.04 12.12 -3.25
C PRO A 177 -0.82 10.87 -2.84
N THR A 178 -1.54 10.28 -3.76
CA THR A 178 -2.09 8.94 -3.62
C THR A 178 -1.35 8.03 -4.58
N ILE A 179 -0.70 7.03 -4.03
CA ILE A 179 0.04 6.03 -4.78
C ILE A 179 -0.72 4.73 -4.66
N ARG A 180 -1.03 4.10 -5.78
CA ARG A 180 -1.67 2.79 -5.81
C ARG A 180 -0.96 1.88 -6.79
N GLY A 181 -1.01 0.61 -6.53
CA GLY A 181 -0.43 -0.38 -7.41
C GLY A 181 -0.86 -1.78 -7.03
N ASN A 182 -0.29 -2.72 -7.72
CA ASN A 182 -0.37 -4.13 -7.41
C ASN A 182 1.01 -4.77 -7.40
N THR A 183 1.14 -5.82 -6.64
CA THR A 183 2.37 -6.60 -6.55
C THR A 183 2.04 -8.09 -6.54
N ASN A 184 2.86 -8.87 -7.23
CA ASN A 184 2.79 -10.33 -7.20
C ASN A 184 4.22 -10.87 -7.17
N SER A 185 4.48 -11.75 -6.22
CA SER A 185 5.79 -12.40 -6.05
C SER A 185 6.97 -11.44 -5.82
N ILE A 186 6.71 -10.21 -5.41
CA ILE A 186 7.72 -9.23 -5.02
C ILE A 186 7.43 -8.66 -3.64
N THR A 187 8.50 -8.26 -2.94
CA THR A 187 8.39 -7.48 -1.70
C THR A 187 8.39 -5.99 -2.02
N LEU A 188 7.61 -5.21 -1.29
CA LEU A 188 7.52 -3.76 -1.46
C LEU A 188 7.47 -3.08 -0.10
N SER A 189 8.37 -2.15 0.13
CA SER A 189 8.37 -1.25 1.28
C SER A 189 8.41 0.20 0.82
N PHE A 190 7.43 0.98 1.25
CA PHE A 190 7.38 2.42 1.00
C PHE A 190 8.07 3.17 2.14
N THR A 191 9.05 3.99 1.82
CA THR A 191 9.85 4.73 2.81
C THR A 191 9.48 6.21 2.85
N ALA A 192 9.42 6.86 1.70
CA ALA A 192 9.22 8.30 1.60
C ALA A 192 8.69 8.69 0.21
N TYR A 193 8.44 9.97 0.02
CA TYR A 193 8.23 10.57 -1.29
C TYR A 193 8.84 11.97 -1.35
N ASP A 194 9.33 12.34 -2.52
CA ASP A 194 9.74 13.69 -2.86
C ASP A 194 8.69 14.35 -3.74
N MET A 195 8.53 15.66 -3.60
CA MET A 195 7.62 16.44 -4.43
C MET A 195 8.26 17.74 -4.88
N ILE A 196 8.16 18.04 -6.16
CA ILE A 196 8.58 19.33 -6.73
C ILE A 196 7.35 20.23 -6.86
N TRP A 197 7.47 21.42 -6.28
CA TRP A 197 6.44 22.44 -6.32
C TRP A 197 7.04 23.83 -6.40
N GLN A 198 6.25 24.80 -6.86
CA GLN A 198 6.60 26.19 -6.92
C GLN A 198 5.52 27.01 -6.19
N THR A 199 5.93 28.07 -5.51
CA THR A 199 4.97 29.01 -4.94
C THR A 199 4.27 29.75 -6.07
N GLY A 200 2.94 29.66 -6.14
CA GLY A 200 2.14 30.54 -6.97
C GLY A 200 2.13 31.96 -6.41
N SER A 201 1.80 32.94 -7.24
CA SER A 201 1.61 34.29 -6.72
C SER A 201 0.43 34.29 -5.75
N SER A 202 0.56 35.00 -4.62
CA SER A 202 -0.59 35.34 -3.78
C SER A 202 -1.57 36.14 -4.62
N ILE A 203 -2.82 35.69 -4.67
CA ILE A 203 -3.93 36.49 -5.20
C ILE A 203 -4.24 37.59 -4.18
#